data_2524ced78c1fb65c2666698d7cf2480c
#
_entry.id   2524ced78c1fb65c2666698d7cf2480c
#
_cell.length_a   1.000
_cell.length_b   1.000
_cell.length_c   1.000
_cell.angle_alpha   90.00
_cell.angle_beta   90.00
_cell.angle_gamma   90.00
#
_symmetry.space_group_name_H-M   'P 1'
#
loop_
_entity.id
_entity.type
_entity.pdbx_description
1 polymer ?
#
loop_
_entity_poly.entity_id
_entity_poly.type
_entity_poly.pdbx_seq_one_letter_code
_entity_poly.pdbx_strand_id
1 'polypeptide(L)'
;MKKLLLVLLCFPIFGFGQQTFNFMHNGLNREYIYYAPVNLPVDAPLVFVAHGFTGSAQGIMNYCGMNTIADQNGFAVCYPQGTTDSNGDNFWNVGYNFHAGVNVDDVDFIVSLASYLQSTYQLNAINTFFTGMSNGGELSYLLACEGPNVFRAFAPVAGTIFPNGLTNNICSPIVPVSIFETHGRNDNVTLIEGDLFDQYWGPYLSIDTIINFWVAQSFLTNLVVDTFPNLNNNNKITISYKYSDPSTNNEVWLYTHKSGHNWGDDGDIVIEQEIWDFFSQMSFTPEALCDSININNISLNASVNPNLIAFELETYFTSSQWLGYAGFILLDTNGDTIAFENINTASNVFGIGAMITENRTLDLIQTINFPFTGSLHLIEGYFSGNGTTECIFPFSIDVTGYEELYSIKKLLEIKDVLGREKKQTNQTNQPLFFIYDDGTVEKRIIFE
;
A
#
# COMPACT_ATOMS: atom_id res chain seq x y z
N MET A 1 -38.83 -53.28 -11.13
CA MET A 1 -38.84 -51.86 -11.50
C MET A 1 -38.05 -51.09 -10.44
N LYS A 2 -36.76 -50.73 -10.72
CA LYS A 2 -35.93 -49.92 -9.83
C LYS A 2 -36.27 -48.44 -10.07
N LYS A 3 -36.80 -47.76 -9.06
CA LYS A 3 -37.04 -46.32 -9.10
C LYS A 3 -35.67 -45.60 -8.97
N LEU A 4 -35.25 -44.94 -10.03
CA LEU A 4 -34.09 -44.06 -10.04
C LEU A 4 -34.49 -42.76 -9.33
N LEU A 5 -33.91 -42.49 -8.16
CA LEU A 5 -34.10 -41.25 -7.43
C LEU A 5 -33.12 -40.22 -8.02
N LEU A 6 -33.66 -39.29 -8.82
CA LEU A 6 -32.86 -38.16 -9.35
C LEU A 6 -32.76 -37.12 -8.22
N VAL A 7 -31.59 -37.06 -7.55
CA VAL A 7 -31.28 -35.99 -6.61
C VAL A 7 -30.82 -34.79 -7.44
N LEU A 8 -31.71 -33.81 -7.59
CA LEU A 8 -31.41 -32.52 -8.16
C LEU A 8 -30.55 -31.75 -7.11
N LEU A 9 -29.22 -31.74 -7.29
CA LEU A 9 -28.35 -30.85 -6.57
C LEU A 9 -28.61 -29.44 -7.10
N CYS A 10 -29.44 -28.66 -6.41
CA CYS A 10 -29.49 -27.23 -6.58
C CYS A 10 -28.19 -26.66 -6.04
N PHE A 11 -27.18 -26.49 -6.89
CA PHE A 11 -26.10 -25.52 -6.61
C PHE A 11 -26.76 -24.14 -6.65
N PRO A 12 -26.62 -23.33 -5.60
CA PRO A 12 -26.98 -21.91 -5.70
C PRO A 12 -26.14 -21.32 -6.83
N ILE A 13 -26.80 -20.95 -7.92
CA ILE A 13 -26.19 -20.07 -8.92
C ILE A 13 -26.09 -18.73 -8.21
N PHE A 14 -24.96 -18.43 -7.59
CA PHE A 14 -24.64 -17.08 -7.17
C PHE A 14 -24.46 -16.28 -8.45
N GLY A 15 -25.54 -15.69 -8.93
CA GLY A 15 -25.46 -14.61 -9.88
C GLY A 15 -24.85 -13.41 -9.15
N PHE A 16 -23.54 -13.24 -9.23
CA PHE A 16 -22.88 -12.04 -8.77
C PHE A 16 -23.29 -10.92 -9.71
N GLY A 17 -24.15 -10.09 -9.23
CA GLY A 17 -24.60 -8.84 -9.79
C GLY A 17 -24.61 -7.83 -8.66
N GLN A 18 -24.98 -6.62 -8.96
CA GLN A 18 -25.19 -5.56 -7.98
C GLN A 18 -26.12 -6.01 -6.85
N GLN A 19 -25.68 -5.92 -5.59
CA GLN A 19 -26.50 -6.17 -4.41
C GLN A 19 -26.30 -5.07 -3.39
N THR A 20 -27.40 -4.62 -2.78
CA THR A 20 -27.40 -3.66 -1.66
C THR A 20 -27.38 -4.42 -0.35
N PHE A 21 -26.49 -4.03 0.53
CA PHE A 21 -26.28 -4.63 1.84
C PHE A 21 -26.35 -3.58 2.95
N ASN A 22 -26.50 -4.07 4.16
CA ASN A 22 -26.44 -3.27 5.37
C ASN A 22 -25.21 -3.67 6.20
N PHE A 23 -24.56 -2.68 6.77
CA PHE A 23 -23.42 -2.85 7.66
C PHE A 23 -23.66 -2.04 8.94
N MET A 24 -23.75 -2.75 10.07
CA MET A 24 -23.92 -2.10 11.37
C MET A 24 -22.59 -1.57 11.87
N HIS A 25 -22.48 -0.24 11.98
CA HIS A 25 -21.26 0.43 12.42
C HIS A 25 -21.58 1.48 13.49
N ASN A 26 -20.95 1.38 14.66
CA ASN A 26 -21.13 2.30 15.80
C ASN A 26 -22.62 2.61 16.13
N GLY A 27 -23.48 1.61 16.01
CA GLY A 27 -24.93 1.73 16.29
C GLY A 27 -25.74 2.33 15.15
N LEU A 28 -25.11 2.70 14.04
CA LEU A 28 -25.77 3.15 12.80
C LEU A 28 -25.86 2.01 11.79
N ASN A 29 -27.03 1.88 11.15
CA ASN A 29 -27.16 1.01 10.01
C ASN A 29 -26.71 1.77 8.75
N ARG A 30 -25.55 1.37 8.21
CA ARG A 30 -24.97 1.95 6.98
C ARG A 30 -25.28 1.02 5.82
N GLU A 31 -25.54 1.57 4.66
CA GLU A 31 -25.79 0.81 3.44
C GLU A 31 -24.58 0.87 2.53
N TYR A 32 -24.40 -0.16 1.70
CA TYR A 32 -23.44 -0.16 0.60
C TYR A 32 -23.94 -1.07 -0.52
N ILE A 33 -23.46 -0.80 -1.74
CA ILE A 33 -23.65 -1.69 -2.89
C ILE A 33 -22.31 -2.39 -3.12
N TYR A 34 -22.36 -3.71 -3.22
CA TYR A 34 -21.22 -4.52 -3.61
C TYR A 34 -21.42 -5.04 -5.03
N TYR A 35 -20.43 -4.87 -5.87
CA TYR A 35 -20.37 -5.39 -7.22
C TYR A 35 -19.16 -6.28 -7.39
N ALA A 36 -19.36 -7.45 -7.97
CA ALA A 36 -18.30 -8.38 -8.32
C ALA A 36 -18.53 -8.96 -9.72
N PRO A 37 -17.52 -8.96 -10.60
CA PRO A 37 -17.55 -9.69 -11.86
C PRO A 37 -17.88 -11.16 -11.67
N VAL A 38 -18.52 -11.78 -12.67
CA VAL A 38 -18.91 -13.20 -12.61
C VAL A 38 -17.74 -14.13 -12.37
N ASN A 39 -16.56 -13.78 -12.91
CA ASN A 39 -15.32 -14.55 -12.80
C ASN A 39 -14.30 -13.81 -11.96
N LEU A 40 -14.71 -13.22 -10.83
CA LEU A 40 -13.78 -12.53 -9.94
C LEU A 40 -12.67 -13.49 -9.48
N PRO A 41 -11.39 -13.15 -9.66
CA PRO A 41 -10.28 -13.98 -9.17
C PRO A 41 -10.32 -14.14 -7.64
N VAL A 42 -9.73 -15.21 -7.15
CA VAL A 42 -9.41 -15.31 -5.72
C VAL A 42 -8.38 -14.24 -5.39
N ASP A 43 -8.48 -13.65 -4.20
CA ASP A 43 -7.60 -12.56 -3.77
C ASP A 43 -7.63 -11.34 -4.71
N ALA A 44 -8.81 -11.05 -5.28
CA ALA A 44 -9.00 -9.92 -6.19
C ALA A 44 -8.85 -8.57 -5.46
N PRO A 45 -8.37 -7.53 -6.14
CA PRO A 45 -8.37 -6.17 -5.61
C PRO A 45 -9.79 -5.67 -5.27
N LEU A 46 -9.87 -4.70 -4.36
CA LEU A 46 -11.10 -4.03 -3.95
C LEU A 46 -11.00 -2.53 -4.19
N VAL A 47 -11.96 -1.97 -4.92
CA VAL A 47 -12.05 -0.52 -5.16
C VAL A 47 -13.30 0.04 -4.50
N PHE A 48 -13.13 1.06 -3.67
CA PHE A 48 -14.23 1.86 -3.12
C PHE A 48 -14.50 3.07 -4.00
N VAL A 49 -15.79 3.37 -4.25
CA VAL A 49 -16.21 4.56 -5.01
C VAL A 49 -17.27 5.33 -4.24
N ALA A 50 -16.91 6.49 -3.66
CA ALA A 50 -17.79 7.31 -2.86
C ALA A 50 -18.54 8.36 -3.71
N HIS A 51 -19.83 8.56 -3.40
CA HIS A 51 -20.66 9.57 -4.06
C HIS A 51 -20.37 11.00 -3.55
N GLY A 52 -20.76 12.01 -4.33
CA GLY A 52 -20.70 13.41 -3.93
C GLY A 52 -21.83 13.81 -2.95
N PHE A 53 -21.79 15.05 -2.47
CA PHE A 53 -22.85 15.64 -1.61
C PHE A 53 -24.21 15.54 -2.31
N THR A 54 -25.27 15.23 -1.57
CA THR A 54 -26.63 14.89 -2.03
C THR A 54 -26.75 13.64 -2.87
N GLY A 55 -25.63 12.99 -3.22
CA GLY A 55 -25.60 11.81 -4.07
C GLY A 55 -26.04 10.53 -3.36
N SER A 56 -25.84 9.41 -4.03
CA SER A 56 -26.11 8.08 -3.47
C SER A 56 -25.17 7.03 -4.05
N ALA A 57 -25.02 5.91 -3.33
CA ALA A 57 -24.27 4.75 -3.79
C ALA A 57 -24.74 4.28 -5.18
N GLN A 58 -26.06 4.20 -5.40
CA GLN A 58 -26.64 3.84 -6.69
C GLN A 58 -26.36 4.90 -7.76
N GLY A 59 -26.38 6.18 -7.39
CA GLY A 59 -26.13 7.29 -8.30
C GLY A 59 -24.71 7.26 -8.85
N ILE A 60 -23.71 7.17 -7.97
CA ILE A 60 -22.30 7.14 -8.38
C ILE A 60 -21.97 5.85 -9.14
N MET A 61 -22.51 4.70 -8.76
CA MET A 61 -22.31 3.46 -9.48
C MET A 61 -22.79 3.54 -10.94
N ASN A 62 -23.95 4.20 -11.16
CA ASN A 62 -24.49 4.38 -12.50
C ASN A 62 -23.72 5.44 -13.32
N TYR A 63 -23.01 6.34 -12.64
CA TYR A 63 -22.36 7.49 -13.25
C TYR A 63 -20.88 7.24 -13.59
N CYS A 64 -20.12 6.56 -12.71
CA CYS A 64 -18.67 6.48 -12.81
C CYS A 64 -18.13 5.40 -13.76
N GLY A 65 -18.97 4.48 -14.28
CA GLY A 65 -18.52 3.43 -15.22
C GLY A 65 -17.63 2.33 -14.62
N MET A 66 -17.28 2.39 -13.33
CA MET A 66 -16.27 1.52 -12.70
C MET A 66 -16.60 0.02 -12.78
N ASN A 67 -17.88 -0.36 -12.82
CA ASN A 67 -18.28 -1.77 -13.00
C ASN A 67 -17.76 -2.35 -14.32
N THR A 68 -17.77 -1.55 -15.40
CA THR A 68 -17.24 -1.98 -16.70
C THR A 68 -15.74 -2.23 -16.65
N ILE A 69 -15.03 -1.39 -15.94
CA ILE A 69 -13.57 -1.55 -15.73
C ILE A 69 -13.29 -2.76 -14.84
N ALA A 70 -14.13 -2.98 -13.81
CA ALA A 70 -14.03 -4.15 -12.94
C ALA A 70 -14.22 -5.46 -13.70
N ASP A 71 -15.20 -5.52 -14.62
CA ASP A 71 -15.43 -6.69 -15.48
C ASP A 71 -14.23 -7.00 -16.39
N GLN A 72 -13.54 -5.98 -16.86
CA GLN A 72 -12.40 -6.12 -17.77
C GLN A 72 -11.12 -6.52 -17.03
N ASN A 73 -10.98 -6.10 -15.77
CA ASN A 73 -9.72 -6.19 -15.04
C ASN A 73 -9.75 -7.12 -13.80
N GLY A 74 -10.92 -7.65 -13.42
CA GLY A 74 -11.03 -8.67 -12.38
C GLY A 74 -10.86 -8.13 -10.95
N PHE A 75 -11.51 -7.01 -10.61
CA PHE A 75 -11.55 -6.49 -9.24
C PHE A 75 -12.99 -6.30 -8.76
N ALA A 76 -13.19 -6.26 -7.45
CA ALA A 76 -14.49 -5.97 -6.82
C ALA A 76 -14.66 -4.47 -6.60
N VAL A 77 -15.92 -4.00 -6.59
CA VAL A 77 -16.24 -2.59 -6.32
C VAL A 77 -17.22 -2.49 -5.16
N CYS A 78 -16.93 -1.58 -4.22
CA CYS A 78 -17.83 -1.18 -3.15
C CYS A 78 -18.26 0.28 -3.35
N TYR A 79 -19.58 0.50 -3.35
CA TYR A 79 -20.17 1.83 -3.35
C TYR A 79 -20.86 2.05 -2.00
N PRO A 80 -20.15 2.67 -1.03
CA PRO A 80 -20.75 2.95 0.27
C PRO A 80 -21.76 4.09 0.18
N GLN A 81 -22.74 4.10 1.11
CA GLN A 81 -23.74 5.15 1.24
C GLN A 81 -23.39 6.05 2.41
N GLY A 82 -23.29 7.35 2.14
CA GLY A 82 -23.15 8.38 3.16
C GLY A 82 -24.38 8.49 4.07
N THR A 83 -24.21 9.09 5.23
CA THR A 83 -25.32 9.40 6.12
C THR A 83 -26.16 10.55 5.57
N THR A 84 -27.34 10.76 6.17
CA THR A 84 -28.23 11.86 5.79
C THR A 84 -28.16 12.96 6.85
N ASP A 85 -28.01 14.19 6.43
CA ASP A 85 -28.00 15.35 7.30
C ASP A 85 -29.42 15.79 7.73
N SER A 86 -29.52 16.87 8.46
CA SER A 86 -30.81 17.42 8.95
C SER A 86 -31.71 17.94 7.83
N ASN A 87 -31.18 18.21 6.64
CA ASN A 87 -31.94 18.66 5.48
C ASN A 87 -32.44 17.50 4.62
N GLY A 88 -31.99 16.29 4.89
CA GLY A 88 -32.26 15.09 4.10
C GLY A 88 -31.23 14.84 3.01
N ASP A 89 -30.10 15.53 3.02
CA ASP A 89 -29.03 15.39 2.04
C ASP A 89 -28.01 14.33 2.47
N ASN A 90 -27.70 13.42 1.58
CA ASN A 90 -26.64 12.43 1.83
C ASN A 90 -25.26 13.08 1.76
N PHE A 91 -24.38 12.74 2.70
CA PHE A 91 -23.06 13.36 2.80
C PHE A 91 -22.02 12.45 3.45
N TRP A 92 -20.78 12.84 3.29
CA TRP A 92 -19.61 12.40 4.04
C TRP A 92 -19.14 13.55 4.91
N ASN A 93 -18.81 13.26 6.16
CA ASN A 93 -18.37 14.28 7.13
C ASN A 93 -16.91 14.66 6.91
N VAL A 94 -16.67 15.62 6.04
CA VAL A 94 -15.33 16.08 5.63
C VAL A 94 -14.98 17.47 6.15
N GLY A 95 -15.82 18.05 7.02
CA GLY A 95 -15.55 19.34 7.67
C GLY A 95 -16.23 20.55 7.06
N TYR A 96 -17.37 20.38 6.37
CA TYR A 96 -18.17 21.49 5.91
C TYR A 96 -18.69 22.35 7.06
N ASN A 97 -18.68 23.67 6.89
CA ASN A 97 -19.12 24.60 7.92
C ASN A 97 -20.55 24.31 8.44
N PHE A 98 -21.47 23.96 7.55
CA PHE A 98 -22.86 23.66 7.92
C PHE A 98 -23.05 22.27 8.55
N HIS A 99 -22.02 21.44 8.55
CA HIS A 99 -21.96 20.17 9.29
C HIS A 99 -21.19 20.30 10.62
N ALA A 100 -20.87 21.52 11.06
CA ALA A 100 -20.20 21.74 12.34
C ALA A 100 -21.00 21.10 13.49
N GLY A 101 -20.35 20.23 14.25
CA GLY A 101 -20.97 19.47 15.35
C GLY A 101 -21.61 18.14 14.95
N VAL A 102 -21.56 17.74 13.69
CA VAL A 102 -21.89 16.37 13.27
C VAL A 102 -20.77 15.42 13.74
N ASN A 103 -21.17 14.35 14.46
CA ASN A 103 -20.23 13.39 15.06
C ASN A 103 -20.29 12.03 14.34
N VAL A 104 -20.37 12.05 13.01
CA VAL A 104 -20.26 10.81 12.21
C VAL A 104 -18.81 10.64 11.82
N ASP A 105 -18.24 9.49 12.14
CA ASP A 105 -16.88 9.10 11.76
C ASP A 105 -16.95 8.23 10.51
N ASP A 106 -16.83 8.87 9.35
CA ASP A 106 -16.87 8.20 8.06
C ASP A 106 -15.54 7.52 7.73
N VAL A 107 -14.42 7.97 8.31
CA VAL A 107 -13.11 7.32 8.17
C VAL A 107 -13.17 5.94 8.82
N ASP A 108 -13.58 5.85 10.10
CA ASP A 108 -13.69 4.59 10.82
C ASP A 108 -14.73 3.64 10.17
N PHE A 109 -15.84 4.19 9.65
CA PHE A 109 -16.83 3.41 8.90
C PHE A 109 -16.21 2.75 7.65
N ILE A 110 -15.52 3.52 6.80
CA ILE A 110 -14.96 3.02 5.54
C ILE A 110 -13.85 2.01 5.81
N VAL A 111 -12.97 2.26 6.78
CA VAL A 111 -11.91 1.34 7.22
C VAL A 111 -12.50 0.02 7.73
N SER A 112 -13.53 0.09 8.57
CA SER A 112 -14.23 -1.09 9.10
C SER A 112 -14.94 -1.88 8.00
N LEU A 113 -15.59 -1.19 7.05
CA LEU A 113 -16.26 -1.81 5.92
C LEU A 113 -15.26 -2.49 4.99
N ALA A 114 -14.10 -1.88 4.74
CA ALA A 114 -13.05 -2.49 3.94
C ALA A 114 -12.57 -3.81 4.54
N SER A 115 -12.23 -3.82 5.82
CA SER A 115 -11.80 -5.02 6.54
C SER A 115 -12.88 -6.13 6.54
N TYR A 116 -14.15 -5.74 6.67
CA TYR A 116 -15.27 -6.67 6.59
C TYR A 116 -15.39 -7.31 5.21
N LEU A 117 -15.30 -6.51 4.13
CA LEU A 117 -15.42 -7.02 2.75
C LEU A 117 -14.23 -7.91 2.38
N GLN A 118 -13.02 -7.50 2.74
CA GLN A 118 -11.80 -8.28 2.53
C GLN A 118 -11.94 -9.68 3.14
N SER A 119 -12.37 -9.77 4.39
CA SER A 119 -12.54 -11.06 5.08
C SER A 119 -13.74 -11.87 4.56
N THR A 120 -14.88 -11.20 4.26
CA THR A 120 -16.11 -11.86 3.86
C THR A 120 -16.03 -12.47 2.46
N TYR A 121 -15.41 -11.76 1.53
CA TYR A 121 -15.31 -12.15 0.12
C TYR A 121 -13.92 -12.63 -0.29
N GLN A 122 -12.99 -12.77 0.66
CA GLN A 122 -11.60 -13.20 0.41
C GLN A 122 -10.91 -12.32 -0.63
N LEU A 123 -11.04 -11.00 -0.46
CA LEU A 123 -10.43 -10.00 -1.32
C LEU A 123 -9.04 -9.63 -0.80
N ASN A 124 -8.21 -9.12 -1.69
CA ASN A 124 -6.85 -8.71 -1.36
C ASN A 124 -6.82 -7.50 -0.41
N ALA A 125 -6.33 -7.72 0.81
CA ALA A 125 -6.29 -6.69 1.83
C ALA A 125 -5.25 -5.58 1.53
N ILE A 126 -4.19 -5.91 0.78
CA ILE A 126 -3.14 -4.96 0.40
C ILE A 126 -3.57 -4.15 -0.82
N ASN A 127 -4.18 -4.79 -1.81
CA ASN A 127 -4.65 -4.15 -3.03
C ASN A 127 -6.09 -3.65 -2.87
N THR A 128 -6.28 -2.80 -1.87
CA THR A 128 -7.55 -2.08 -1.64
C THR A 128 -7.35 -0.60 -1.93
N PHE A 129 -8.25 -0.01 -2.71
CA PHE A 129 -8.12 1.34 -3.25
C PHE A 129 -9.37 2.15 -3.00
N PHE A 130 -9.23 3.48 -2.98
CA PHE A 130 -10.36 4.37 -2.75
C PHE A 130 -10.40 5.51 -3.77
N THR A 131 -11.59 5.74 -4.32
CA THR A 131 -11.91 6.89 -5.17
C THR A 131 -13.28 7.45 -4.80
N GLY A 132 -13.58 8.64 -5.25
CA GLY A 132 -14.87 9.25 -5.10
C GLY A 132 -14.92 10.62 -5.75
N MET A 133 -16.11 11.16 -5.96
CA MET A 133 -16.32 12.45 -6.61
C MET A 133 -16.77 13.50 -5.61
N SER A 134 -16.26 14.75 -5.75
CA SER A 134 -16.70 15.89 -4.95
C SER A 134 -16.55 15.57 -3.45
N ASN A 135 -17.62 15.60 -2.66
CA ASN A 135 -17.60 15.17 -1.26
C ASN A 135 -17.01 13.75 -1.06
N GLY A 136 -17.17 12.83 -2.02
CA GLY A 136 -16.48 11.53 -2.01
C GLY A 136 -14.99 11.64 -2.35
N GLY A 137 -14.58 12.61 -3.17
CA GLY A 137 -13.18 12.95 -3.43
C GLY A 137 -12.51 13.59 -2.21
N GLU A 138 -13.25 14.42 -1.48
CA GLU A 138 -12.81 15.01 -0.21
C GLU A 138 -12.65 13.94 0.87
N LEU A 139 -13.56 12.96 0.93
CA LEU A 139 -13.40 11.78 1.77
C LEU A 139 -12.17 10.95 1.39
N SER A 140 -11.82 10.88 0.09
CA SER A 140 -10.58 10.23 -0.36
C SER A 140 -9.35 10.89 0.28
N TYR A 141 -9.29 12.20 0.30
CA TYR A 141 -8.22 12.93 0.95
C TYR A 141 -8.23 12.79 2.48
N LEU A 142 -9.41 12.82 3.09
CA LEU A 142 -9.54 12.63 4.54
C LEU A 142 -9.02 11.23 4.96
N LEU A 143 -9.37 10.19 4.21
CA LEU A 143 -8.87 8.83 4.41
C LEU A 143 -7.34 8.75 4.19
N ALA A 144 -6.82 9.42 3.16
CA ALA A 144 -5.39 9.47 2.93
C ALA A 144 -4.61 10.15 4.06
N CYS A 145 -5.23 11.15 4.71
CA CYS A 145 -4.62 11.88 5.84
C CYS A 145 -4.70 11.10 7.16
N GLU A 146 -5.80 10.38 7.43
CA GLU A 146 -6.13 9.85 8.76
C GLU A 146 -6.23 8.33 8.81
N GLY A 147 -6.51 7.66 7.68
CA GLY A 147 -6.67 6.21 7.59
C GLY A 147 -5.85 5.54 6.48
N PRO A 148 -4.58 5.91 6.26
CA PRO A 148 -3.84 5.47 5.07
C PRO A 148 -3.52 3.97 5.03
N ASN A 149 -3.52 3.28 6.17
CA ASN A 149 -3.01 1.91 6.27
C ASN A 149 -3.89 0.83 5.63
N VAL A 150 -5.14 1.16 5.27
CA VAL A 150 -6.08 0.20 4.68
C VAL A 150 -6.12 0.30 3.17
N PHE A 151 -5.76 1.47 2.64
CA PHE A 151 -5.83 1.75 1.21
C PHE A 151 -4.44 1.96 0.63
N ARG A 152 -4.16 1.24 -0.44
CA ARG A 152 -2.88 1.28 -1.15
C ARG A 152 -2.66 2.59 -1.91
N ALA A 153 -3.72 3.14 -2.49
CA ALA A 153 -3.72 4.40 -3.20
C ALA A 153 -5.11 5.03 -3.22
N PHE A 154 -5.16 6.32 -3.49
CA PHE A 154 -6.38 7.10 -3.54
C PHE A 154 -6.49 7.88 -4.85
N ALA A 155 -7.71 7.95 -5.40
CA ALA A 155 -7.97 8.69 -6.63
C ALA A 155 -9.16 9.66 -6.44
N PRO A 156 -8.97 10.80 -5.76
CA PRO A 156 -10.00 11.82 -5.65
C PRO A 156 -10.36 12.44 -7.00
N VAL A 157 -11.65 12.70 -7.21
CA VAL A 157 -12.20 13.32 -8.42
C VAL A 157 -12.95 14.59 -8.03
N ALA A 158 -12.53 15.75 -8.54
CA ALA A 158 -13.09 17.06 -8.25
C ALA A 158 -13.25 17.31 -6.74
N GLY A 159 -12.29 16.82 -5.94
CA GLY A 159 -12.23 16.96 -4.50
C GLY A 159 -11.25 18.03 -4.05
N THR A 160 -11.22 18.30 -2.76
CA THR A 160 -10.25 19.17 -2.09
C THR A 160 -10.03 18.72 -0.65
N ILE A 161 -9.18 19.41 0.09
CA ILE A 161 -9.01 19.21 1.54
C ILE A 161 -9.65 20.37 2.29
N PHE A 162 -10.57 20.03 3.20
CA PHE A 162 -11.13 20.94 4.19
C PHE A 162 -10.33 20.79 5.49
N PRO A 163 -9.51 21.79 5.88
CA PRO A 163 -8.74 21.71 7.13
C PRO A 163 -9.61 21.45 8.36
N ASN A 164 -10.84 22.00 8.39
CA ASN A 164 -11.78 21.81 9.50
C ASN A 164 -12.27 20.36 9.67
N GLY A 165 -12.14 19.51 8.65
CA GLY A 165 -12.48 18.08 8.70
C GLY A 165 -11.37 17.22 9.27
N LEU A 166 -10.14 17.74 9.33
CA LEU A 166 -8.96 17.01 9.76
C LEU A 166 -8.76 17.08 11.26
N THR A 167 -8.21 16.03 11.84
CA THR A 167 -7.77 16.03 13.23
C THR A 167 -6.74 17.13 13.45
N ASN A 168 -7.04 18.04 14.38
CA ASN A 168 -6.24 19.24 14.66
C ASN A 168 -6.01 20.16 13.43
N ASN A 169 -6.86 20.10 12.42
CA ASN A 169 -6.78 20.85 11.16
C ASN A 169 -5.49 20.58 10.36
N ILE A 170 -4.90 19.42 10.51
CA ILE A 170 -3.62 19.05 9.88
C ILE A 170 -3.75 17.68 9.23
N CYS A 171 -3.42 17.59 7.94
CA CYS A 171 -3.19 16.32 7.26
C CYS A 171 -1.85 15.74 7.73
N SER A 172 -1.87 14.60 8.40
CA SER A 172 -0.68 14.00 9.00
C SER A 172 -0.62 12.50 8.74
N PRO A 173 -0.48 12.09 7.46
CA PRO A 173 -0.35 10.67 7.13
C PRO A 173 0.92 10.11 7.77
N ILE A 174 0.81 8.93 8.36
CA ILE A 174 1.95 8.24 9.00
C ILE A 174 2.88 7.57 7.98
N VAL A 175 2.45 7.48 6.73
CA VAL A 175 3.19 6.86 5.62
C VAL A 175 3.01 7.68 4.34
N PRO A 176 3.98 7.66 3.41
CA PRO A 176 3.78 8.17 2.07
C PRO A 176 2.63 7.46 1.36
N VAL A 177 1.82 8.19 0.62
CA VAL A 177 0.61 7.70 -0.05
C VAL A 177 0.62 8.11 -1.52
N SER A 178 0.19 7.20 -2.39
CA SER A 178 0.01 7.50 -3.81
C SER A 178 -1.36 8.13 -4.06
N ILE A 179 -1.36 9.27 -4.77
CA ILE A 179 -2.56 10.09 -5.04
C ILE A 179 -2.71 10.35 -6.53
N PHE A 180 -3.91 10.20 -7.05
CA PHE A 180 -4.29 10.63 -8.40
C PHE A 180 -5.50 11.56 -8.35
N GLU A 181 -5.28 12.86 -8.42
CA GLU A 181 -6.37 13.85 -8.53
C GLU A 181 -6.73 14.12 -9.99
N THR A 182 -8.03 14.18 -10.28
CA THR A 182 -8.53 14.71 -11.55
C THR A 182 -9.49 15.88 -11.29
N HIS A 183 -9.22 17.04 -11.92
CA HIS A 183 -9.93 18.28 -11.59
C HIS A 183 -10.25 19.14 -12.82
N GLY A 184 -11.46 19.69 -12.85
CA GLY A 184 -11.90 20.62 -13.88
C GLY A 184 -11.32 22.01 -13.71
N ARG A 185 -10.62 22.56 -14.74
CA ARG A 185 -10.14 23.94 -14.69
C ARG A 185 -11.25 25.01 -14.68
N ASN A 186 -12.47 24.62 -15.04
CA ASN A 186 -13.66 25.48 -14.97
C ASN A 186 -14.65 24.99 -13.90
N ASP A 187 -14.15 24.23 -12.91
CA ASP A 187 -14.97 23.85 -11.77
C ASP A 187 -15.39 25.10 -11.00
N ASN A 188 -16.69 25.27 -10.85
CA ASN A 188 -17.30 26.40 -10.14
C ASN A 188 -17.99 26.00 -8.82
N VAL A 189 -17.81 24.75 -8.41
CA VAL A 189 -18.27 24.22 -7.12
C VAL A 189 -17.07 24.08 -6.18
N THR A 190 -16.07 23.31 -6.59
CA THR A 190 -14.78 23.19 -5.91
C THR A 190 -13.73 23.84 -6.80
N LEU A 191 -13.38 25.10 -6.50
CA LEU A 191 -12.43 25.84 -7.32
C LEU A 191 -11.05 25.21 -7.29
N ILE A 192 -10.42 25.05 -8.45
CA ILE A 192 -9.05 24.49 -8.54
C ILE A 192 -8.04 25.33 -7.74
N GLU A 193 -8.22 26.65 -7.67
CA GLU A 193 -7.42 27.58 -6.89
C GLU A 193 -7.73 27.58 -5.38
N GLY A 194 -8.74 26.80 -4.96
CA GLY A 194 -9.19 26.77 -3.56
C GLY A 194 -9.88 28.07 -3.12
N ASP A 195 -10.47 28.05 -1.94
CA ASP A 195 -10.98 29.26 -1.28
C ASP A 195 -10.88 29.14 0.25
N LEU A 196 -9.92 29.86 0.83
CA LEU A 196 -9.73 29.90 2.29
C LEU A 196 -10.74 30.78 3.00
N PHE A 197 -11.61 31.50 2.27
CA PHE A 197 -12.62 32.42 2.79
C PHE A 197 -14.03 31.96 2.45
N ASP A 198 -14.23 30.80 1.87
CA ASP A 198 -15.56 30.29 1.58
C ASP A 198 -16.38 30.19 2.86
N GLN A 199 -17.55 30.83 2.85
CA GLN A 199 -18.43 30.92 4.02
C GLN A 199 -19.48 29.79 4.05
N TYR A 200 -19.72 29.16 2.90
CA TYR A 200 -20.75 28.13 2.78
C TYR A 200 -20.16 26.73 3.05
N TRP A 201 -19.21 26.32 2.24
CA TRP A 201 -18.53 25.02 2.43
C TRP A 201 -17.57 25.06 3.62
N GLY A 202 -16.94 26.20 3.86
CA GLY A 202 -15.80 26.38 4.75
C GLY A 202 -14.49 26.54 3.97
N PRO A 203 -13.40 26.93 4.64
CA PRO A 203 -12.11 27.09 3.99
C PRO A 203 -11.61 25.77 3.40
N TYR A 204 -11.15 25.80 2.15
CA TYR A 204 -10.57 24.64 1.47
C TYR A 204 -9.32 25.00 0.65
N LEU A 205 -8.44 23.99 0.48
CA LEU A 205 -7.13 24.21 -0.13
C LEU A 205 -7.20 24.18 -1.66
N SER A 206 -6.25 24.89 -2.31
CA SER A 206 -6.06 24.76 -3.76
C SER A 206 -5.49 23.39 -4.12
N ILE A 207 -5.81 22.90 -5.32
CA ILE A 207 -5.29 21.64 -5.83
C ILE A 207 -3.76 21.66 -5.92
N ASP A 208 -3.17 22.79 -6.36
CA ASP A 208 -1.71 22.96 -6.36
C ASP A 208 -1.07 22.78 -4.97
N THR A 209 -1.72 23.33 -3.93
CA THR A 209 -1.25 23.17 -2.55
C THR A 209 -1.29 21.71 -2.12
N ILE A 210 -2.38 21.02 -2.44
CA ILE A 210 -2.60 19.62 -2.10
C ILE A 210 -1.60 18.71 -2.83
N ILE A 211 -1.44 18.89 -4.12
CA ILE A 211 -0.49 18.10 -4.92
C ILE A 211 0.94 18.31 -4.44
N ASN A 212 1.36 19.56 -4.22
CA ASN A 212 2.69 19.84 -3.69
C ASN A 212 2.93 19.22 -2.30
N PHE A 213 1.91 19.17 -1.45
CA PHE A 213 2.00 18.48 -0.17
C PHE A 213 2.28 16.99 -0.35
N TRP A 214 1.51 16.28 -1.19
CA TRP A 214 1.69 14.85 -1.42
C TRP A 214 3.00 14.51 -2.13
N VAL A 215 3.43 15.35 -3.08
CA VAL A 215 4.75 15.24 -3.74
C VAL A 215 5.88 15.33 -2.72
N ALA A 216 5.80 16.31 -1.81
CA ALA A 216 6.80 16.48 -0.75
C ALA A 216 6.77 15.34 0.27
N GLN A 217 5.57 14.90 0.66
CA GLN A 217 5.37 13.78 1.62
C GLN A 217 5.92 12.46 1.08
N SER A 218 5.89 12.25 -0.24
CA SER A 218 6.38 11.05 -0.91
C SER A 218 7.80 11.22 -1.49
N PHE A 219 8.46 12.35 -1.23
CA PHE A 219 9.84 12.67 -1.68
C PHE A 219 10.04 12.55 -3.20
N LEU A 220 9.01 12.86 -3.99
CA LEU A 220 9.06 12.71 -5.45
C LEU A 220 9.85 13.85 -6.10
N THR A 221 10.76 13.52 -7.00
CA THR A 221 11.70 14.47 -7.61
C THR A 221 11.52 14.66 -9.11
N ASN A 222 10.91 13.71 -9.80
CA ASN A 222 10.69 13.77 -11.25
C ASN A 222 9.27 14.23 -11.56
N LEU A 223 9.13 15.05 -12.59
CA LEU A 223 7.85 15.47 -13.13
C LEU A 223 7.81 15.22 -14.64
N VAL A 224 6.80 14.49 -15.08
CA VAL A 224 6.45 14.35 -16.49
C VAL A 224 5.14 15.09 -16.74
N VAL A 225 5.13 15.99 -17.72
CA VAL A 225 3.92 16.70 -18.14
C VAL A 225 3.60 16.30 -19.56
N ASP A 226 2.35 15.90 -19.79
CA ASP A 226 1.87 15.50 -21.11
C ASP A 226 0.47 16.06 -21.37
N THR A 227 0.05 16.04 -22.61
CA THR A 227 -1.25 16.52 -23.06
C THR A 227 -1.95 15.41 -23.81
N PHE A 228 -3.13 15.04 -23.37
CA PHE A 228 -3.92 14.03 -24.05
C PHE A 228 -4.39 14.52 -25.43
N PRO A 229 -4.47 13.63 -26.42
CA PRO A 229 -4.98 13.98 -27.75
C PRO A 229 -6.42 14.49 -27.68
N ASN A 230 -6.71 15.60 -28.32
CA ASN A 230 -8.06 16.13 -28.45
C ASN A 230 -8.83 15.34 -29.53
N LEU A 231 -9.36 14.18 -29.14
CA LEU A 231 -10.02 13.24 -30.03
C LEU A 231 -11.36 13.77 -30.55
N ASN A 232 -12.05 14.58 -29.74
CA ASN A 232 -13.38 15.11 -30.04
C ASN A 232 -13.34 16.47 -30.76
N ASN A 233 -12.16 17.02 -30.97
CA ASN A 233 -11.95 18.34 -31.59
C ASN A 233 -12.85 19.45 -30.97
N ASN A 234 -13.07 19.37 -29.67
CA ASN A 234 -13.97 20.24 -28.91
C ASN A 234 -13.26 21.43 -28.24
N ASN A 235 -11.95 21.64 -28.53
CA ASN A 235 -11.07 22.63 -27.91
C ASN A 235 -10.92 22.46 -26.36
N LYS A 236 -11.26 21.31 -25.84
CA LYS A 236 -11.01 20.94 -24.45
C LYS A 236 -9.77 20.05 -24.41
N ILE A 237 -8.88 20.32 -23.51
CA ILE A 237 -7.59 19.63 -23.42
C ILE A 237 -7.42 19.16 -21.99
N THR A 238 -7.10 17.87 -21.83
CA THR A 238 -6.65 17.30 -20.56
C THR A 238 -5.13 17.30 -20.51
N ILE A 239 -4.57 17.79 -19.42
CA ILE A 239 -3.12 17.83 -19.16
C ILE A 239 -2.86 16.94 -17.97
N SER A 240 -1.90 16.05 -18.10
CA SER A 240 -1.40 15.19 -17.01
C SER A 240 -0.08 15.75 -16.45
N TYR A 241 0.02 15.70 -15.14
CA TYR A 241 1.23 15.96 -14.36
C TYR A 241 1.49 14.72 -13.51
N LYS A 242 2.56 13.99 -13.81
CA LYS A 242 2.90 12.74 -13.13
C LYS A 242 4.22 12.93 -12.39
N TYR A 243 4.15 12.87 -11.07
CA TYR A 243 5.31 12.96 -10.20
C TYR A 243 5.73 11.58 -9.74
N SER A 244 7.01 11.27 -9.83
CA SER A 244 7.60 9.99 -9.45
C SER A 244 9.01 10.16 -8.92
N ASP A 245 9.55 9.11 -8.33
CA ASP A 245 10.98 9.02 -7.97
C ASP A 245 11.43 7.56 -8.05
N PRO A 246 12.62 7.26 -8.63
CA PRO A 246 13.11 5.88 -8.76
C PRO A 246 13.37 5.18 -7.42
N SER A 247 13.49 5.92 -6.32
CA SER A 247 13.71 5.38 -4.98
C SER A 247 12.44 4.98 -4.25
N THR A 248 11.27 5.20 -4.86
CA THR A 248 9.96 4.90 -4.26
C THR A 248 8.97 4.39 -5.30
N ASN A 249 8.05 3.53 -4.89
CA ASN A 249 6.92 3.11 -5.73
C ASN A 249 5.69 4.02 -5.57
N ASN A 250 5.81 5.11 -4.80
CA ASN A 250 4.72 6.08 -4.70
C ASN A 250 4.76 7.04 -5.88
N GLU A 251 3.59 7.42 -6.34
CA GLU A 251 3.41 8.42 -7.38
C GLU A 251 2.29 9.39 -7.00
N VAL A 252 2.39 10.61 -7.52
CA VAL A 252 1.33 11.61 -7.41
C VAL A 252 1.01 12.09 -8.81
N TRP A 253 -0.24 11.87 -9.22
CA TRP A 253 -0.75 12.29 -10.53
C TRP A 253 -1.78 13.39 -10.36
N LEU A 254 -1.76 14.36 -11.25
CA LEU A 254 -2.80 15.37 -11.42
C LEU A 254 -3.21 15.43 -12.88
N TYR A 255 -4.48 15.19 -13.15
CA TYR A 255 -5.05 15.50 -14.46
C TYR A 255 -5.94 16.73 -14.35
N THR A 256 -5.69 17.73 -15.18
CA THR A 256 -6.55 18.90 -15.28
C THR A 256 -7.24 18.93 -16.63
N HIS A 257 -8.56 18.97 -16.62
CA HIS A 257 -9.38 19.05 -17.84
C HIS A 257 -10.16 20.37 -17.93
N LYS A 258 -10.64 20.74 -19.11
CA LYS A 258 -11.33 22.02 -19.32
C LYS A 258 -12.84 21.95 -19.03
N SER A 259 -13.31 20.90 -18.40
CA SER A 259 -14.68 20.78 -17.92
C SER A 259 -14.89 21.47 -16.57
N GLY A 260 -16.11 21.44 -16.06
CA GLY A 260 -16.50 21.90 -14.74
C GLY A 260 -16.47 20.77 -13.70
N HIS A 261 -17.41 20.81 -12.77
CA HIS A 261 -17.56 19.86 -11.66
C HIS A 261 -18.22 18.55 -12.14
N ASN A 262 -17.45 17.62 -12.61
CA ASN A 262 -17.95 16.33 -13.11
C ASN A 262 -16.94 15.20 -12.87
N TRP A 263 -17.30 13.95 -13.25
CA TRP A 263 -16.42 12.77 -13.10
C TRP A 263 -15.13 12.86 -13.94
N GLY A 264 -14.96 13.89 -14.69
CA GLY A 264 -13.62 14.26 -15.15
C GLY A 264 -13.35 14.09 -16.61
N ASP A 265 -14.35 14.19 -17.47
CA ASP A 265 -14.01 13.99 -18.86
C ASP A 265 -14.58 15.04 -19.79
N ASP A 266 -13.74 15.34 -20.75
CA ASP A 266 -14.05 16.10 -21.95
C ASP A 266 -14.38 15.16 -23.13
N GLY A 267 -14.41 13.83 -22.88
CA GLY A 267 -14.58 12.77 -23.87
C GLY A 267 -13.29 12.39 -24.60
N ASP A 268 -12.14 12.89 -24.16
CA ASP A 268 -10.83 12.56 -24.73
C ASP A 268 -10.14 11.43 -23.95
N ILE A 269 -10.55 11.18 -22.71
CA ILE A 269 -10.06 10.12 -21.82
C ILE A 269 -11.25 9.41 -21.15
N VAL A 270 -11.02 8.20 -20.68
CA VAL A 270 -11.96 7.41 -19.84
C VAL A 270 -11.39 7.42 -18.43
N ILE A 271 -11.88 8.31 -17.59
CA ILE A 271 -11.31 8.56 -16.26
C ILE A 271 -11.30 7.32 -15.38
N GLU A 272 -12.35 6.52 -15.39
CA GLU A 272 -12.39 5.27 -14.62
C GLU A 272 -11.31 4.27 -15.05
N GLN A 273 -10.90 4.30 -16.34
CA GLN A 273 -9.76 3.51 -16.82
C GLN A 273 -8.44 4.08 -16.32
N GLU A 274 -8.24 5.40 -16.39
CA GLU A 274 -7.04 6.06 -15.87
C GLU A 274 -6.88 5.85 -14.35
N ILE A 275 -8.00 5.85 -13.60
CA ILE A 275 -8.02 5.53 -12.17
C ILE A 275 -7.57 4.08 -11.95
N TRP A 276 -8.08 3.14 -12.74
CA TRP A 276 -7.65 1.75 -12.63
C TRP A 276 -6.19 1.55 -13.06
N ASP A 277 -5.74 2.20 -14.12
CA ASP A 277 -4.35 2.13 -14.57
C ASP A 277 -3.39 2.62 -13.48
N PHE A 278 -3.76 3.72 -12.79
CA PHE A 278 -3.03 4.19 -11.63
C PHE A 278 -3.06 3.17 -10.47
N PHE A 279 -4.21 2.65 -10.11
CA PHE A 279 -4.34 1.66 -9.04
C PHE A 279 -3.58 0.37 -9.35
N SER A 280 -3.66 -0.11 -10.57
CA SER A 280 -2.95 -1.32 -11.00
C SER A 280 -1.43 -1.15 -10.96
N GLN A 281 -0.93 0.05 -11.31
CA GLN A 281 0.49 0.40 -11.19
C GLN A 281 0.93 0.46 -9.72
N MET A 282 0.06 0.91 -8.82
CA MET A 282 0.31 0.93 -7.38
C MET A 282 0.06 -0.42 -6.72
N SER A 283 -0.49 -1.39 -7.43
CA SER A 283 -0.78 -2.72 -6.89
C SER A 283 0.49 -3.42 -6.43
N PHE A 284 0.36 -4.03 -5.29
CA PHE A 284 1.40 -4.90 -4.76
C PHE A 284 1.33 -6.27 -5.43
N THR A 285 2.48 -6.77 -5.84
CA THR A 285 2.64 -8.17 -6.27
C THR A 285 3.60 -8.87 -5.30
N PRO A 286 3.32 -10.12 -4.92
CA PRO A 286 4.22 -10.88 -4.04
C PRO A 286 5.67 -10.96 -4.55
N GLU A 287 5.88 -11.02 -5.85
CA GLU A 287 7.21 -10.98 -6.47
C GLU A 287 7.97 -9.69 -6.14
N ALA A 288 7.27 -8.54 -6.19
CA ALA A 288 7.88 -7.25 -5.83
C ALA A 288 8.27 -7.18 -4.34
N LEU A 289 7.51 -7.84 -3.44
CA LEU A 289 7.89 -7.95 -2.04
C LEU A 289 9.20 -8.72 -1.89
N CYS A 290 9.30 -9.87 -2.51
CA CYS A 290 10.46 -10.75 -2.37
C CYS A 290 11.73 -10.10 -2.90
N ASP A 291 11.63 -9.34 -3.99
CA ASP A 291 12.74 -8.58 -4.59
C ASP A 291 13.24 -7.43 -3.68
N SER A 292 12.40 -6.98 -2.76
CA SER A 292 12.73 -5.92 -1.80
C SER A 292 13.31 -6.46 -0.48
N ILE A 293 13.57 -7.75 -0.39
CA ILE A 293 14.09 -8.42 0.80
C ILE A 293 15.43 -9.11 0.47
N ASN A 294 16.48 -8.73 1.18
CA ASN A 294 17.77 -9.36 1.11
C ASN A 294 18.09 -10.10 2.42
N ILE A 295 18.58 -11.31 2.29
CA ILE A 295 19.08 -12.13 3.41
C ILE A 295 20.60 -12.17 3.33
N ASN A 296 21.24 -11.56 4.32
CA ASN A 296 22.71 -11.38 4.34
C ASN A 296 23.31 -12.00 5.61
N ASN A 297 24.62 -12.14 5.63
CA ASN A 297 25.40 -12.49 6.83
C ASN A 297 24.89 -13.71 7.59
N ILE A 298 24.48 -14.77 6.84
CA ILE A 298 24.00 -16.01 7.45
C ILE A 298 25.14 -16.68 8.23
N SER A 299 24.91 -16.95 9.50
CA SER A 299 25.90 -17.57 10.37
C SER A 299 25.25 -18.51 11.39
N LEU A 300 25.96 -19.61 11.71
CA LEU A 300 25.63 -20.43 12.85
C LEU A 300 26.40 -19.89 14.07
N ASN A 301 25.71 -19.37 15.06
CA ASN A 301 26.35 -18.82 16.25
C ASN A 301 26.71 -19.92 17.26
N ALA A 302 27.55 -20.85 16.84
CA ALA A 302 27.92 -22.04 17.62
C ALA A 302 28.64 -21.74 18.93
N SER A 303 29.22 -20.53 19.08
CA SER A 303 29.92 -20.12 20.30
C SER A 303 28.96 -19.65 21.42
N VAL A 304 27.76 -19.20 21.06
CA VAL A 304 26.76 -18.70 22.01
C VAL A 304 25.64 -19.71 22.18
N ASN A 305 25.12 -20.22 21.06
CA ASN A 305 24.08 -21.25 21.06
C ASN A 305 24.22 -22.09 19.74
N PRO A 306 24.64 -23.37 19.84
CA PRO A 306 24.85 -24.21 18.66
C PRO A 306 23.55 -24.54 17.89
N ASN A 307 22.39 -24.19 18.47
CA ASN A 307 21.08 -24.40 17.86
C ASN A 307 20.50 -23.12 17.26
N LEU A 308 21.29 -22.06 17.10
CA LEU A 308 20.81 -20.78 16.63
C LEU A 308 21.49 -20.38 15.33
N ILE A 309 20.68 -20.18 14.29
CA ILE A 309 21.11 -19.54 13.04
C ILE A 309 20.80 -18.06 13.15
N ALA A 310 21.78 -17.21 12.92
CA ALA A 310 21.58 -15.77 12.81
C ALA A 310 21.75 -15.34 11.35
N PHE A 311 20.95 -14.38 10.91
CA PHE A 311 21.06 -13.72 9.62
C PHE A 311 20.70 -12.25 9.73
N GLU A 312 21.18 -11.47 8.80
CA GLU A 312 20.82 -10.07 8.66
C GLU A 312 19.73 -9.97 7.59
N LEU A 313 18.59 -9.41 8.00
CA LEU A 313 17.48 -9.08 7.11
C LEU A 313 17.62 -7.62 6.71
N GLU A 314 17.80 -7.37 5.44
CA GLU A 314 17.78 -6.05 4.85
C GLU A 314 16.52 -5.92 4.00
N THR A 315 15.66 -4.98 4.35
CA THR A 315 14.42 -4.73 3.62
C THR A 315 14.44 -3.33 3.03
N TYR A 316 14.15 -3.22 1.76
CA TYR A 316 14.04 -1.96 1.06
C TYR A 316 12.63 -1.84 0.48
N PHE A 317 11.73 -1.24 1.26
CA PHE A 317 10.36 -0.99 0.80
C PHE A 317 10.25 0.43 0.27
N THR A 318 10.02 0.55 -1.01
CA THR A 318 9.77 1.84 -1.69
C THR A 318 8.34 2.36 -1.48
N SER A 319 7.49 1.55 -0.87
CA SER A 319 6.09 1.89 -0.54
C SER A 319 5.69 1.24 0.78
N SER A 320 4.56 1.64 1.33
CA SER A 320 3.99 1.08 2.57
C SER A 320 3.58 -0.39 2.39
N GLN A 321 4.55 -1.27 2.33
CA GLN A 321 4.32 -2.72 2.39
C GLN A 321 4.27 -3.12 3.85
N TRP A 322 3.17 -3.71 4.25
CA TRP A 322 2.95 -4.17 5.60
C TRP A 322 2.55 -5.63 5.59
N LEU A 323 3.38 -6.48 6.22
CA LEU A 323 3.05 -7.87 6.50
C LEU A 323 2.73 -8.00 7.98
N GLY A 324 1.50 -8.36 8.29
CA GLY A 324 1.08 -8.58 9.67
C GLY A 324 1.67 -9.86 10.24
N TYR A 325 2.38 -9.75 11.38
CA TYR A 325 2.88 -10.91 12.13
C TYR A 325 3.72 -11.89 11.28
N ALA A 326 4.60 -11.37 10.44
CA ALA A 326 5.43 -12.18 9.57
C ALA A 326 6.63 -12.78 10.32
N GLY A 327 7.03 -13.97 9.93
CA GLY A 327 8.19 -14.68 10.47
C GLY A 327 8.80 -15.62 9.45
N PHE A 328 9.97 -16.20 9.77
CA PHE A 328 10.70 -17.07 8.86
C PHE A 328 10.70 -18.53 9.31
N ILE A 329 10.59 -19.44 8.34
CA ILE A 329 10.78 -20.89 8.49
C ILE A 329 11.88 -21.34 7.54
N LEU A 330 12.82 -22.16 8.03
CA LEU A 330 13.83 -22.80 7.21
C LEU A 330 13.39 -24.23 6.89
N LEU A 331 13.34 -24.56 5.61
CA LEU A 331 13.07 -25.92 5.13
C LEU A 331 14.32 -26.51 4.47
N ASP A 332 14.47 -27.84 4.57
CA ASP A 332 15.47 -28.58 3.81
C ASP A 332 15.02 -28.83 2.35
N THR A 333 15.85 -29.53 1.57
CA THR A 333 15.55 -29.87 0.18
C THR A 333 14.40 -30.89 0.00
N ASN A 334 13.96 -31.54 1.08
CA ASN A 334 12.82 -32.45 1.08
C ASN A 334 11.51 -31.72 1.48
N GLY A 335 11.62 -30.46 1.95
CA GLY A 335 10.48 -29.67 2.47
C GLY A 335 10.23 -29.89 3.96
N ASP A 336 11.14 -30.56 4.69
CA ASP A 336 11.03 -30.74 6.12
C ASP A 336 11.49 -29.49 6.87
N THR A 337 10.75 -29.07 7.89
CA THR A 337 11.10 -27.90 8.70
C THR A 337 12.36 -28.17 9.54
N ILE A 338 13.36 -27.31 9.36
CA ILE A 338 14.67 -27.41 10.02
C ILE A 338 14.78 -26.42 11.18
N ALA A 339 14.25 -25.20 10.98
CA ALA A 339 14.28 -24.14 11.98
C ALA A 339 13.09 -23.20 11.78
N PHE A 340 12.77 -22.46 12.84
CA PHE A 340 11.77 -21.41 12.78
C PHE A 340 12.21 -20.20 13.60
N GLU A 341 11.68 -19.02 13.25
CA GLU A 341 12.00 -17.78 13.93
C GLU A 341 11.41 -17.75 15.35
N ASN A 342 12.22 -17.28 16.30
CA ASN A 342 11.76 -17.15 17.68
C ASN A 342 10.75 -16.00 17.79
N ILE A 343 9.62 -16.26 18.44
CA ILE A 343 8.53 -15.29 18.65
C ILE A 343 9.00 -13.97 19.30
N ASN A 344 10.09 -14.03 20.08
CA ASN A 344 10.63 -12.86 20.76
C ASN A 344 11.52 -11.98 19.87
N THR A 345 11.92 -12.47 18.71
CA THR A 345 12.78 -11.75 17.74
C THR A 345 12.03 -11.37 16.47
N ALA A 346 10.89 -11.99 16.21
CA ALA A 346 10.07 -11.63 15.06
C ALA A 346 9.47 -10.22 15.22
N SER A 347 9.71 -9.35 14.26
CA SER A 347 9.08 -8.04 14.21
C SER A 347 7.65 -8.17 13.72
N ASN A 348 6.73 -7.46 14.35
CA ASN A 348 5.33 -7.45 13.93
C ASN A 348 5.09 -6.55 12.71
N VAL A 349 6.10 -5.82 12.25
CA VAL A 349 5.97 -4.81 11.19
C VAL A 349 7.19 -4.89 10.29
N PHE A 350 7.00 -5.28 9.03
CA PHE A 350 7.96 -5.02 7.97
C PHE A 350 7.80 -3.57 7.51
N GLY A 351 8.89 -2.84 7.55
CA GLY A 351 8.98 -1.41 7.51
C GLY A 351 8.30 -0.72 6.33
N ILE A 352 7.98 0.50 6.60
CA ILE A 352 7.31 1.45 5.73
C ILE A 352 8.39 2.38 5.19
N GLY A 353 8.64 2.35 3.87
CA GLY A 353 9.40 3.37 3.14
C GLY A 353 10.82 3.68 3.63
N ALA A 354 11.49 2.73 4.27
CA ALA A 354 12.88 2.88 4.73
C ALA A 354 13.67 1.60 4.49
N MET A 355 14.95 1.74 4.23
CA MET A 355 15.89 0.64 4.31
C MET A 355 16.03 0.27 5.79
N ILE A 356 15.57 -0.92 6.16
CA ILE A 356 15.69 -1.44 7.51
C ILE A 356 16.66 -2.61 7.47
N THR A 357 17.66 -2.57 8.34
CA THR A 357 18.57 -3.68 8.56
C THR A 357 18.30 -4.23 9.95
N GLU A 358 17.89 -5.50 10.04
CA GLU A 358 17.59 -6.17 11.31
C GLU A 358 18.37 -7.48 11.42
N ASN A 359 18.85 -7.78 12.62
CA ASN A 359 19.39 -9.10 12.93
C ASN A 359 18.26 -10.03 13.36
N ARG A 360 18.10 -11.14 12.65
CA ARG A 360 17.09 -12.16 12.89
C ARG A 360 17.74 -13.47 13.30
N THR A 361 17.00 -14.28 14.04
CA THR A 361 17.48 -15.59 14.51
C THR A 361 16.44 -16.67 14.32
N LEU A 362 16.92 -17.86 13.92
CA LEU A 362 16.12 -19.07 13.79
C LEU A 362 16.58 -20.09 14.81
N ASP A 363 15.65 -20.67 15.55
CA ASP A 363 15.88 -21.79 16.44
C ASP A 363 15.84 -23.11 15.66
N LEU A 364 16.96 -23.84 15.62
CA LEU A 364 17.03 -25.16 15.02
C LEU A 364 16.22 -26.17 15.83
N ILE A 365 15.31 -26.87 15.17
CA ILE A 365 14.50 -27.94 15.78
C ILE A 365 15.10 -29.33 15.52
N GLN A 366 16.10 -29.41 14.65
CA GLN A 366 16.87 -30.62 14.36
C GLN A 366 18.31 -30.29 13.98
N THR A 367 19.20 -31.26 14.14
CA THR A 367 20.61 -31.11 13.78
C THR A 367 20.76 -31.05 12.26
N ILE A 368 21.52 -30.08 11.77
CA ILE A 368 21.87 -29.99 10.35
C ILE A 368 23.30 -30.50 10.09
N ASN A 369 23.49 -31.05 8.92
CA ASN A 369 24.80 -31.43 8.43
C ASN A 369 25.33 -30.35 7.46
N PHE A 370 26.62 -30.09 7.48
CA PHE A 370 27.27 -29.13 6.60
C PHE A 370 27.99 -29.85 5.41
N PRO A 371 28.00 -29.27 4.21
CA PRO A 371 27.25 -28.05 3.85
C PRO A 371 25.73 -28.28 3.88
N PHE A 372 24.99 -27.28 4.35
CA PHE A 372 23.53 -27.31 4.37
C PHE A 372 22.98 -26.46 3.22
N THR A 373 21.98 -26.99 2.53
CA THR A 373 21.21 -26.27 1.50
C THR A 373 19.73 -26.46 1.76
N GLY A 374 18.96 -25.42 1.62
CA GLY A 374 17.52 -25.43 1.82
C GLY A 374 16.88 -24.14 1.29
N SER A 375 15.72 -23.80 1.83
CA SER A 375 15.01 -22.58 1.50
C SER A 375 14.46 -21.90 2.76
N LEU A 376 14.60 -20.57 2.82
CA LEU A 376 14.04 -19.74 3.87
C LEU A 376 12.71 -19.15 3.37
N HIS A 377 11.63 -19.45 4.07
CA HIS A 377 10.28 -19.05 3.72
C HIS A 377 9.82 -17.93 4.65
N LEU A 378 9.45 -16.80 4.07
CA LEU A 378 8.75 -15.73 4.78
C LEU A 378 7.26 -16.07 4.84
N ILE A 379 6.71 -16.11 6.03
CA ILE A 379 5.32 -16.51 6.29
C ILE A 379 4.56 -15.32 6.88
N GLU A 380 3.55 -14.81 6.18
CA GLU A 380 2.58 -13.89 6.76
C GLU A 380 1.62 -14.64 7.69
N GLY A 381 1.18 -14.00 8.77
CA GLY A 381 0.34 -14.66 9.77
C GLY A 381 1.03 -15.79 10.54
N TYR A 382 2.36 -15.79 10.56
CA TYR A 382 3.21 -16.79 11.21
C TYR A 382 2.76 -17.18 12.63
N PHE A 383 2.38 -16.18 13.43
CA PHE A 383 1.94 -16.38 14.82
C PHE A 383 0.46 -16.73 14.98
N SER A 384 -0.34 -16.63 13.92
CA SER A 384 -1.76 -16.99 13.94
C SER A 384 -2.02 -18.48 13.69
N GLY A 385 -1.00 -19.21 13.23
CA GLY A 385 -1.09 -20.62 12.87
C GLY A 385 -1.78 -20.91 11.53
N ASN A 386 -2.17 -19.86 10.80
CA ASN A 386 -2.79 -19.93 9.46
C ASN A 386 -1.96 -19.18 8.42
N GLY A 387 -0.64 -19.16 8.59
CA GLY A 387 0.25 -18.39 7.76
C GLY A 387 0.33 -18.88 6.30
N THR A 388 0.49 -17.94 5.38
CA THR A 388 0.78 -18.17 3.96
C THR A 388 2.22 -17.84 3.65
N THR A 389 2.85 -18.63 2.78
CA THR A 389 4.21 -18.34 2.31
C THR A 389 4.15 -17.20 1.30
N GLU A 390 4.83 -16.09 1.63
CA GLU A 390 4.89 -14.91 0.77
C GLU A 390 6.14 -14.89 -0.09
N CYS A 391 7.30 -15.28 0.49
CA CYS A 391 8.58 -15.32 -0.23
C CYS A 391 9.37 -16.58 0.09
N ILE A 392 10.15 -17.04 -0.89
CA ILE A 392 11.05 -18.17 -0.76
C ILE A 392 12.45 -17.72 -1.19
N PHE A 393 13.42 -17.80 -0.29
CA PHE A 393 14.81 -17.44 -0.54
C PHE A 393 15.67 -18.68 -0.54
N PRO A 394 16.59 -18.85 -1.49
CA PRO A 394 17.60 -19.90 -1.42
C PRO A 394 18.46 -19.67 -0.18
N PHE A 395 18.78 -20.73 0.51
CA PHE A 395 19.53 -20.67 1.76
C PHE A 395 20.64 -21.73 1.76
N SER A 396 21.85 -21.32 2.05
CA SER A 396 22.98 -22.24 2.19
C SER A 396 23.94 -21.81 3.29
N ILE A 397 24.52 -22.80 3.98
CA ILE A 397 25.59 -22.61 4.95
C ILE A 397 26.69 -23.60 4.60
N ASP A 398 27.84 -23.08 4.22
CA ASP A 398 29.00 -23.86 3.76
C ASP A 398 30.04 -24.12 4.86
N VAL A 399 29.64 -24.14 6.12
CA VAL A 399 30.59 -24.29 7.24
C VAL A 399 31.15 -25.71 7.26
N THR A 400 32.35 -25.89 6.80
CA THR A 400 33.11 -27.12 6.89
C THR A 400 33.95 -27.15 8.17
N GLY A 401 33.31 -27.44 9.29
CA GLY A 401 34.00 -27.75 10.55
C GLY A 401 34.20 -26.55 11.51
N TYR A 402 34.27 -26.87 12.79
CA TYR A 402 34.44 -25.96 13.93
C TYR A 402 35.74 -25.15 13.91
N GLU A 403 36.73 -25.50 13.09
CA GLU A 403 38.05 -24.85 13.02
C GLU A 403 38.10 -23.65 12.03
N GLU A 404 37.22 -23.60 11.01
CA GLU A 404 37.21 -22.49 10.04
C GLU A 404 36.41 -21.25 10.54
N LEU A 405 35.57 -21.38 11.54
CA LEU A 405 34.91 -20.23 12.20
C LEU A 405 35.92 -19.31 12.92
N TYR A 406 37.19 -19.70 13.03
CA TYR A 406 38.29 -18.94 13.59
C TYR A 406 39.42 -18.61 12.60
N SER A 407 39.21 -18.67 11.33
CA SER A 407 40.07 -17.90 10.46
C SER A 407 39.77 -16.43 10.69
N ILE A 408 40.35 -15.90 11.78
CA ILE A 408 40.39 -14.47 12.03
C ILE A 408 40.97 -13.89 10.76
N LYS A 409 40.12 -13.30 9.92
CA LYS A 409 40.57 -12.53 8.77
C LYS A 409 41.65 -11.59 9.30
N LYS A 410 42.84 -11.81 8.90
CA LYS A 410 43.96 -11.01 9.38
C LYS A 410 43.90 -9.68 8.64
N LEU A 411 43.63 -8.60 9.40
CA LEU A 411 43.72 -7.25 8.84
C LEU A 411 45.10 -7.00 8.33
N LEU A 412 45.24 -6.78 7.03
CA LEU A 412 46.52 -6.46 6.38
C LEU A 412 46.80 -4.97 6.42
N GLU A 413 45.85 -4.16 6.02
CA GLU A 413 46.06 -2.71 5.93
C GLU A 413 44.73 -1.95 6.07
N ILE A 414 44.81 -0.71 6.49
CA ILE A 414 43.68 0.23 6.52
C ILE A 414 44.04 1.38 5.58
N LYS A 415 43.17 1.70 4.62
CA LYS A 415 43.34 2.80 3.68
C LYS A 415 42.23 3.85 3.82
N ASP A 416 42.58 5.11 3.58
CA ASP A 416 41.59 6.19 3.42
C ASP A 416 41.05 6.22 1.98
N VAL A 417 40.06 7.11 1.73
CA VAL A 417 39.45 7.29 0.41
C VAL A 417 40.41 7.64 -0.73
N LEU A 418 41.64 8.04 -0.40
CA LEU A 418 42.71 8.34 -1.35
C LEU A 418 43.72 7.19 -1.50
N GLY A 419 43.44 6.03 -0.88
CA GLY A 419 44.31 4.85 -0.90
C GLY A 419 45.53 4.93 -0.02
N ARG A 420 45.64 5.93 0.88
CA ARG A 420 46.81 6.11 1.77
C ARG A 420 46.63 5.23 3.01
N GLU A 421 47.73 4.55 3.40
CA GLU A 421 47.78 3.69 4.58
C GLU A 421 47.56 4.48 5.88
N LYS A 422 46.73 3.95 6.79
CA LYS A 422 46.45 4.48 8.12
C LYS A 422 46.89 3.49 9.20
N LYS A 423 47.82 3.90 10.04
CA LYS A 423 48.37 3.07 11.14
C LYS A 423 47.54 3.12 12.42
N GLN A 424 46.64 4.07 12.56
CA GLN A 424 45.72 4.21 13.69
C GLN A 424 44.36 4.68 13.19
N THR A 425 43.29 4.11 13.76
CA THR A 425 41.91 4.49 13.53
C THR A 425 41.48 5.64 14.45
N ASN A 426 42.30 6.68 14.59
CA ASN A 426 41.84 7.87 15.28
C ASN A 426 40.77 8.51 14.43
N GLN A 427 39.59 8.63 15.02
CA GLN A 427 38.36 9.24 14.59
C GLN A 427 38.46 10.09 13.31
N THR A 428 37.97 9.56 12.24
CA THR A 428 37.83 10.33 11.01
C THR A 428 36.39 10.13 10.56
N ASN A 429 35.59 11.19 10.53
CA ASN A 429 34.25 11.19 9.89
C ASN A 429 34.33 10.88 8.36
N GLN A 430 35.35 10.18 7.94
CA GLN A 430 35.59 9.76 6.57
C GLN A 430 35.67 8.23 6.49
N PRO A 431 35.19 7.63 5.39
CA PRO A 431 35.30 6.21 5.20
C PRO A 431 36.72 5.70 5.21
N LEU A 432 36.96 4.62 5.95
CA LEU A 432 38.19 3.84 5.95
C LEU A 432 37.91 2.47 5.33
N PHE A 433 38.88 1.96 4.56
CA PHE A 433 38.82 0.65 3.94
C PHE A 433 39.77 -0.29 4.70
N PHE A 434 39.17 -1.33 5.31
CA PHE A 434 39.88 -2.39 6.02
C PHE A 434 40.09 -3.55 5.03
N ILE A 435 41.34 -3.84 4.71
CA ILE A 435 41.72 -4.86 3.73
C ILE A 435 42.28 -6.04 4.48
N TYR A 436 41.69 -7.22 4.23
CA TYR A 436 42.00 -8.47 4.91
C TYR A 436 42.82 -9.40 4.00
N ASP A 437 43.43 -10.44 4.60
CA ASP A 437 44.30 -11.41 3.94
C ASP A 437 43.55 -12.36 2.99
N ASP A 438 42.23 -12.47 3.13
CA ASP A 438 41.34 -13.19 2.20
C ASP A 438 40.90 -12.38 0.97
N GLY A 439 41.40 -11.14 0.86
CA GLY A 439 41.07 -10.20 -0.22
C GLY A 439 39.78 -9.41 0.00
N THR A 440 39.05 -9.64 1.09
CA THR A 440 37.85 -8.83 1.42
C THR A 440 38.24 -7.42 1.81
N VAL A 441 37.37 -6.46 1.44
CA VAL A 441 37.52 -5.05 1.75
C VAL A 441 36.26 -4.55 2.44
N GLU A 442 36.35 -4.18 3.70
CA GLU A 442 35.25 -3.59 4.45
C GLU A 442 35.37 -2.07 4.51
N LYS A 443 34.30 -1.36 4.21
CA LYS A 443 34.21 0.09 4.39
C LYS A 443 33.61 0.40 5.75
N ARG A 444 34.30 1.14 6.60
CA ARG A 444 33.79 1.56 7.91
C ARG A 444 33.95 3.08 8.07
N ILE A 445 32.97 3.69 8.72
CA ILE A 445 33.05 5.09 9.18
C ILE A 445 33.09 5.04 10.70
N ILE A 446 34.15 5.56 11.29
CA ILE A 446 34.37 5.58 12.74
C ILE A 446 33.89 6.94 13.25
N PHE A 447 32.84 6.96 14.04
CA PHE A 447 32.32 8.13 14.73
C PHE A 447 32.79 8.17 16.18
N GLU A 448 32.83 9.39 16.78
CA GLU A 448 33.05 9.59 18.22
C GLU A 448 31.85 9.14 19.04
#